data_957a1eb797b8e040b93e3a4a6bbba59b
#
_entry.id   957a1eb797b8e040b93e3a4a6bbba59b
#
_cell.length_a   1.000
_cell.length_b   1.000
_cell.length_c   1.000
_cell.angle_alpha   90.00
_cell.angle_beta   90.00
_cell.angle_gamma   90.00
#
_symmetry.space_group_name_H-M   'P 1'
#
loop_
_entity.id
_entity.type
_entity.pdbx_description
1 polymer ?
#
loop_
_entity_poly.entity_id
_entity_poly.type
_entity_poly.pdbx_seq_one_letter_code
_entity_poly.pdbx_strand_id
1 'polypeptide(L)'
;TLSVSAVGYKSQERKVVLKRGKTLEENFELEEDMVALDGVVVTANRSETARRLAPTLVKVVTPKLFEQTNSHTLSQGLVFQPGVRVETDCQNCGYSQVRINGLDGKYTQILIDSRPIFSSLAGVYGLEQIPANMIERVEVVRGGGSALFGSSAIAGTVNIITKEPVRNSGSFSHTISNFDSSGSFDNNTALNLSLVSSDNKMGAYVYGQNRHRSAWDSNGDGFSELPKLKNQTIGLNAYYRTSAYSKLSLEYHHMEEFRVVEVVSACRPI
;
A
#
# COMPACT_ATOMS: atom_id res chain seq x y z
N THR A 1 -37.14 12.78 -2.07
CA THR A 1 -36.19 11.68 -1.92
C THR A 1 -34.90 12.26 -1.39
N LEU A 2 -34.37 11.67 -0.33
CA LEU A 2 -33.04 11.95 0.20
C LEU A 2 -32.13 10.86 -0.33
N SER A 3 -31.04 11.24 -0.99
CA SER A 3 -30.03 10.31 -1.49
C SER A 3 -28.74 10.55 -0.72
N VAL A 4 -28.14 9.47 -0.21
CA VAL A 4 -26.87 9.51 0.49
C VAL A 4 -25.89 8.62 -0.27
N SER A 5 -24.72 9.18 -0.60
CA SER A 5 -23.64 8.48 -1.28
C SER A 5 -22.31 8.83 -0.63
N ALA A 6 -21.44 7.83 -0.50
CA ALA A 6 -20.07 8.01 -0.06
C ALA A 6 -19.17 7.13 -0.94
N VAL A 7 -17.92 7.56 -1.14
CA VAL A 7 -16.95 6.77 -1.91
C VAL A 7 -16.69 5.45 -1.17
N GLY A 8 -16.81 4.33 -1.89
CA GLY A 8 -16.64 3.00 -1.31
C GLY A 8 -17.87 2.40 -0.65
N TYR A 9 -19.00 3.08 -0.74
CA TYR A 9 -20.27 2.60 -0.17
C TYR A 9 -21.38 2.61 -1.22
N LYS A 10 -22.33 1.66 -1.09
CA LYS A 10 -23.55 1.63 -1.91
C LYS A 10 -24.41 2.84 -1.59
N SER A 11 -24.79 3.57 -2.64
CA SER A 11 -25.73 4.69 -2.48
C SER A 11 -27.09 4.19 -1.99
N GLN A 12 -27.65 4.87 -1.01
CA GLN A 12 -28.99 4.58 -0.50
C GLN A 12 -29.91 5.76 -0.76
N GLU A 13 -31.14 5.46 -1.15
CA GLU A 13 -32.21 6.46 -1.34
C GLU A 13 -33.38 6.16 -0.42
N ARG A 14 -33.88 7.19 0.25
CA ARG A 14 -35.03 7.09 1.11
C ARG A 14 -36.04 8.20 0.80
N LYS A 15 -37.32 7.85 0.62
CA LYS A 15 -38.39 8.83 0.43
C LYS A 15 -38.74 9.41 1.79
N VAL A 16 -38.49 10.70 1.97
CA VAL A 16 -38.82 11.43 3.20
C VAL A 16 -39.86 12.52 2.93
N VAL A 17 -40.75 12.74 3.87
CA VAL A 17 -41.77 13.79 3.81
C VAL A 17 -41.46 14.79 4.91
N LEU A 18 -41.01 15.98 4.49
CA LEU A 18 -40.78 17.10 5.40
C LEU A 18 -42.05 17.91 5.60
N LYS A 19 -42.49 18.00 6.85
CA LYS A 19 -43.59 18.91 7.22
C LYS A 19 -43.02 20.30 7.56
N ARG A 20 -43.72 21.35 7.15
CA ARG A 20 -43.32 22.73 7.38
C ARG A 20 -43.04 22.99 8.87
N GLY A 21 -41.82 23.49 9.17
CA GLY A 21 -41.39 23.81 10.54
C GLY A 21 -40.93 22.61 11.39
N LYS A 22 -40.77 21.41 10.82
CA LYS A 22 -40.20 20.24 11.53
C LYS A 22 -38.85 19.87 10.97
N THR A 23 -37.92 19.53 11.87
CA THR A 23 -36.65 18.90 11.53
C THR A 23 -36.85 17.40 11.50
N LEU A 24 -36.32 16.73 10.50
CA LEU A 24 -36.29 15.29 10.37
C LEU A 24 -34.81 14.86 10.44
N GLU A 25 -34.51 13.98 11.38
CA GLU A 25 -33.20 13.36 11.51
C GLU A 25 -33.30 11.93 10.99
N GLU A 26 -32.47 11.61 9.99
CA GLU A 26 -32.42 10.29 9.36
C GLU A 26 -30.98 9.78 9.39
N ASN A 27 -30.80 8.61 9.97
CA ASN A 27 -29.50 7.93 10.01
C ASN A 27 -29.43 6.86 8.92
N PHE A 28 -28.31 6.81 8.24
CA PHE A 28 -28.03 5.82 7.19
C PHE A 28 -26.83 4.98 7.59
N GLU A 29 -27.00 3.67 7.56
CA GLU A 29 -25.89 2.72 7.59
C GLU A 29 -25.60 2.32 6.14
N LEU A 30 -24.49 2.79 5.60
CA LEU A 30 -24.09 2.48 4.25
C LEU A 30 -23.32 1.16 4.24
N GLU A 31 -23.70 0.24 3.35
CA GLU A 31 -22.93 -0.98 3.08
C GLU A 31 -21.72 -0.67 2.22
N GLU A 32 -20.58 -1.27 2.54
CA GLU A 32 -19.37 -1.18 1.72
C GLU A 32 -19.65 -1.72 0.31
N ASP A 33 -19.34 -0.92 -0.70
CA ASP A 33 -19.40 -1.34 -2.10
C ASP A 33 -18.00 -1.68 -2.60
N MET A 34 -17.65 -2.95 -2.50
CA MET A 34 -16.37 -3.49 -2.97
C MET A 34 -16.17 -3.25 -4.49
N VAL A 35 -17.25 -3.10 -5.25
CA VAL A 35 -17.21 -2.78 -6.69
C VAL A 35 -16.97 -1.30 -6.93
N ALA A 36 -17.43 -0.42 -6.03
CA ALA A 36 -17.22 1.02 -6.15
C ALA A 36 -15.79 1.43 -5.77
N LEU A 37 -15.12 0.71 -4.83
CA LEU A 37 -13.70 0.91 -4.54
C LEU A 37 -12.82 0.60 -5.77
N ASP A 38 -13.19 -0.39 -6.59
CA ASP A 38 -12.57 -0.63 -7.88
C ASP A 38 -12.89 0.43 -8.95
N GLY A 39 -13.85 1.30 -8.67
CA GLY A 39 -14.39 2.26 -9.63
C GLY A 39 -13.69 3.62 -9.68
N VAL A 40 -12.90 4.00 -8.68
CA VAL A 40 -12.23 5.30 -8.60
C VAL A 40 -10.72 5.14 -8.64
N VAL A 41 -10.07 5.89 -9.50
CA VAL A 41 -8.61 5.94 -9.64
C VAL A 41 -8.11 7.38 -9.67
N VAL A 42 -6.92 7.61 -9.18
CA VAL A 42 -6.28 8.94 -9.10
C VAL A 42 -5.13 9.06 -10.09
N THR A 43 -4.44 7.97 -10.37
CA THR A 43 -3.17 7.96 -11.12
C THR A 43 -3.34 8.37 -12.59
N ALA A 44 -4.54 8.20 -13.16
CA ALA A 44 -4.76 8.51 -14.58
C ALA A 44 -4.60 10.00 -14.93
N ASN A 45 -4.98 10.91 -14.00
CA ASN A 45 -5.00 12.37 -14.25
C ASN A 45 -4.74 13.21 -12.99
N ARG A 46 -4.22 12.62 -11.91
CA ARG A 46 -4.01 13.25 -10.59
C ARG A 46 -5.27 13.76 -9.89
N SER A 47 -6.43 13.32 -10.32
CA SER A 47 -7.71 13.62 -9.67
C SER A 47 -8.56 12.37 -9.58
N GLU A 48 -9.45 12.31 -8.61
CA GLU A 48 -10.39 11.22 -8.48
C GLU A 48 -11.27 11.12 -9.72
N THR A 49 -11.18 9.99 -10.40
CA THR A 49 -11.90 9.73 -11.65
C THR A 49 -12.44 8.32 -11.63
N ALA A 50 -13.67 8.14 -12.10
CA ALA A 50 -14.18 6.78 -12.29
C ALA A 50 -13.25 6.03 -13.24
N ARG A 51 -12.79 4.84 -12.84
CA ARG A 51 -11.82 4.02 -13.58
C ARG A 51 -12.20 3.82 -15.05
N ARG A 52 -13.49 3.64 -15.32
CA ARG A 52 -14.04 3.48 -16.69
C ARG A 52 -13.89 4.73 -17.57
N LEU A 53 -13.74 5.92 -16.94
CA LEU A 53 -13.56 7.20 -17.61
C LEU A 53 -12.10 7.65 -17.62
N ALA A 54 -11.20 6.86 -17.02
CA ALA A 54 -9.79 7.16 -16.98
C ALA A 54 -9.20 7.13 -18.40
N PRO A 55 -8.38 8.12 -18.79
CA PRO A 55 -7.79 8.20 -20.12
C PRO A 55 -6.78 7.08 -20.39
N THR A 56 -6.30 6.41 -19.35
CA THR A 56 -5.36 5.30 -19.41
C THR A 56 -5.89 4.09 -18.65
N LEU A 57 -5.46 2.89 -19.05
CA LEU A 57 -5.85 1.67 -18.38
C LEU A 57 -5.16 1.58 -17.01
N VAL A 58 -5.94 1.76 -15.95
CA VAL A 58 -5.47 1.60 -14.56
C VAL A 58 -5.88 0.22 -14.04
N LYS A 59 -4.90 -0.53 -13.56
CA LYS A 59 -5.13 -1.76 -12.78
C LYS A 59 -5.06 -1.43 -11.30
N VAL A 60 -6.03 -1.93 -10.54
CA VAL A 60 -6.11 -1.71 -9.08
C VAL A 60 -5.81 -3.01 -8.37
N VAL A 61 -4.87 -2.97 -7.44
CA VAL A 61 -4.55 -4.04 -6.50
C VAL A 61 -5.14 -3.66 -5.15
N THR A 62 -6.02 -4.49 -4.64
CA THR A 62 -6.75 -4.22 -3.39
C THR A 62 -6.08 -4.88 -2.19
N PRO A 63 -6.35 -4.45 -0.94
CA PRO A 63 -5.84 -5.09 0.27
C PRO A 63 -6.17 -6.58 0.35
N LYS A 64 -7.31 -6.98 -0.20
CA LYS A 64 -7.72 -8.39 -0.27
C LYS A 64 -6.70 -9.29 -0.96
N LEU A 65 -6.02 -8.79 -2.01
CA LEU A 65 -4.95 -9.56 -2.66
C LEU A 65 -3.79 -9.79 -1.69
N PHE A 66 -3.36 -8.75 -0.96
CA PHE A 66 -2.28 -8.88 0.01
C PHE A 66 -2.62 -9.86 1.14
N GLU A 67 -3.86 -9.86 1.62
CA GLU A 67 -4.36 -10.80 2.62
C GLU A 67 -4.40 -12.23 2.08
N GLN A 68 -4.95 -12.44 0.88
CA GLN A 68 -5.07 -13.76 0.26
C GLN A 68 -3.73 -14.40 -0.10
N THR A 69 -2.73 -13.58 -0.41
CA THR A 69 -1.37 -14.03 -0.75
C THR A 69 -0.42 -13.99 0.43
N ASN A 70 -0.90 -13.61 1.62
CA ASN A 70 -0.08 -13.40 2.82
C ASN A 70 1.13 -12.48 2.55
N SER A 71 0.91 -11.44 1.73
CA SER A 71 1.94 -10.47 1.35
C SER A 71 2.05 -9.36 2.39
N HIS A 72 3.23 -9.18 2.96
CA HIS A 72 3.47 -8.18 4.02
C HIS A 72 4.00 -6.86 3.48
N THR A 73 4.47 -6.84 2.25
CA THR A 73 5.09 -5.68 1.60
C THR A 73 4.51 -5.45 0.20
N LEU A 74 4.68 -4.24 -0.31
CA LEU A 74 4.30 -3.89 -1.67
C LEU A 74 4.91 -4.83 -2.71
N SER A 75 6.21 -5.11 -2.59
CA SER A 75 6.94 -5.96 -3.54
C SER A 75 6.31 -7.35 -3.66
N GLN A 76 5.96 -7.96 -2.54
CA GLN A 76 5.34 -9.28 -2.50
C GLN A 76 3.95 -9.29 -3.18
N GLY A 77 3.13 -8.28 -2.93
CA GLY A 77 1.80 -8.18 -3.56
C GLY A 77 1.85 -7.90 -5.06
N LEU A 78 2.84 -7.14 -5.52
CA LEU A 78 2.99 -6.80 -6.95
C LEU A 78 3.39 -8.01 -7.81
N VAL A 79 4.00 -9.05 -7.24
CA VAL A 79 4.32 -10.29 -7.98
C VAL A 79 3.07 -10.93 -8.59
N PHE A 80 1.92 -10.78 -7.94
CA PHE A 80 0.65 -11.33 -8.40
C PHE A 80 -0.09 -10.44 -9.40
N GLN A 81 0.49 -9.29 -9.77
CA GLN A 81 -0.14 -8.35 -10.71
C GLN A 81 0.29 -8.67 -12.15
N PRO A 82 -0.64 -9.09 -13.04
CA PRO A 82 -0.32 -9.37 -14.43
C PRO A 82 0.31 -8.18 -15.16
N GLY A 83 1.44 -8.42 -15.86
CA GLY A 83 2.19 -7.42 -16.61
C GLY A 83 3.13 -6.57 -15.74
N VAL A 84 3.26 -6.92 -14.47
CA VAL A 84 4.27 -6.40 -13.56
C VAL A 84 5.18 -7.56 -13.15
N ARG A 85 6.47 -7.35 -13.17
CA ARG A 85 7.46 -8.31 -12.66
C ARG A 85 8.29 -7.64 -11.59
N VAL A 86 8.33 -8.24 -10.42
CA VAL A 86 9.28 -7.86 -9.38
C VAL A 86 10.48 -8.78 -9.49
N GLU A 87 11.63 -8.21 -9.78
CA GLU A 87 12.90 -8.91 -9.92
C GLU A 87 13.83 -8.54 -8.78
N THR A 88 14.56 -9.52 -8.27
CA THR A 88 15.69 -9.31 -7.38
C THR A 88 16.97 -9.48 -8.20
N ASP A 89 17.60 -8.38 -8.57
CA ASP A 89 18.74 -8.38 -9.49
C ASP A 89 20.06 -8.78 -8.82
N CYS A 90 20.12 -8.74 -7.52
CA CYS A 90 21.35 -9.09 -6.80
C CYS A 90 20.96 -9.98 -5.62
N GLN A 91 21.34 -11.24 -5.68
CA GLN A 91 21.15 -12.18 -4.57
C GLN A 91 21.79 -11.65 -3.28
N ASN A 92 23.00 -11.10 -3.42
CA ASN A 92 23.77 -10.62 -2.26
C ASN A 92 23.22 -9.33 -1.63
N CYS A 93 22.61 -8.43 -2.41
CA CYS A 93 22.07 -7.18 -1.86
C CYS A 93 20.55 -7.19 -1.69
N GLY A 94 19.85 -8.20 -2.22
CA GLY A 94 18.39 -8.31 -2.14
C GLY A 94 17.68 -7.12 -2.79
N TYR A 95 18.31 -6.55 -3.81
CA TYR A 95 17.79 -5.43 -4.57
C TYR A 95 16.58 -5.87 -5.40
N SER A 96 15.44 -5.26 -5.13
CA SER A 96 14.20 -5.56 -5.85
C SER A 96 13.77 -4.38 -6.72
N GLN A 97 13.50 -4.62 -7.99
CA GLN A 97 12.97 -3.63 -8.92
C GLN A 97 11.63 -4.07 -9.51
N VAL A 98 10.79 -3.11 -9.83
CA VAL A 98 9.52 -3.33 -10.51
C VAL A 98 9.69 -3.06 -12.00
N ARG A 99 9.54 -4.10 -12.81
CA ARG A 99 9.53 -4.02 -14.27
C ARG A 99 8.10 -4.04 -14.79
N ILE A 100 7.78 -3.11 -15.67
CA ILE A 100 6.48 -3.05 -16.36
C ILE A 100 6.75 -3.25 -17.86
N ASN A 101 6.01 -4.17 -18.48
CA ASN A 101 6.12 -4.51 -19.89
C ASN A 101 7.56 -4.90 -20.32
N GLY A 102 8.34 -5.48 -19.42
CA GLY A 102 9.71 -5.92 -19.68
C GLY A 102 10.76 -4.80 -19.65
N LEU A 103 10.35 -3.54 -19.46
CA LEU A 103 11.29 -2.42 -19.31
C LEU A 103 11.92 -2.43 -17.92
N ASP A 104 13.13 -1.93 -17.85
CA ASP A 104 13.93 -1.85 -16.63
C ASP A 104 13.27 -1.02 -15.54
N GLY A 105 13.48 -1.37 -14.26
CA GLY A 105 12.85 -0.72 -13.12
C GLY A 105 13.05 0.78 -13.01
N LYS A 106 14.19 1.29 -13.53
CA LYS A 106 14.45 2.74 -13.60
C LYS A 106 13.44 3.52 -14.44
N TYR A 107 12.68 2.83 -15.31
CA TYR A 107 11.62 3.42 -16.13
C TYR A 107 10.23 3.27 -15.50
N THR A 108 10.13 2.70 -14.30
CA THR A 108 8.92 2.57 -13.53
C THR A 108 8.90 3.60 -12.40
N GLN A 109 7.97 4.53 -12.43
CA GLN A 109 7.80 5.53 -11.39
C GLN A 109 6.98 4.97 -10.23
N ILE A 110 7.55 4.99 -9.02
CA ILE A 110 6.84 4.63 -7.80
C ILE A 110 6.39 5.90 -7.10
N LEU A 111 5.12 5.94 -6.69
CA LEU A 111 4.49 7.07 -6.02
C LEU A 111 3.83 6.62 -4.73
N ILE A 112 3.79 7.50 -3.73
CA ILE A 112 2.90 7.42 -2.56
C ILE A 112 1.97 8.64 -2.63
N ASP A 113 0.67 8.40 -2.65
CA ASP A 113 -0.38 9.43 -2.76
C ASP A 113 -0.08 10.46 -3.88
N SER A 114 0.29 9.92 -5.06
CA SER A 114 0.64 10.68 -6.27
C SER A 114 1.91 11.54 -6.16
N ARG A 115 2.72 11.34 -5.13
CA ARG A 115 4.01 12.01 -4.93
C ARG A 115 5.15 11.04 -5.19
N PRO A 116 6.16 11.40 -6.00
CA PRO A 116 7.33 10.55 -6.25
C PRO A 116 8.08 10.24 -4.96
N ILE A 117 8.52 9.00 -4.79
CA ILE A 117 9.47 8.64 -3.74
C ILE A 117 10.83 9.21 -4.12
N PHE A 118 11.31 10.18 -3.35
CA PHE A 118 12.45 11.04 -3.69
C PHE A 118 13.82 10.43 -3.39
N SER A 119 14.14 9.26 -3.78
CA SER A 119 15.54 8.90 -3.97
C SER A 119 15.66 7.82 -5.00
N SER A 120 16.64 7.89 -5.87
CA SER A 120 17.00 6.78 -6.74
C SER A 120 17.29 5.51 -5.93
N LEU A 121 17.81 5.67 -4.73
CA LEU A 121 18.06 4.58 -3.77
C LEU A 121 16.77 4.03 -3.16
N ALA A 122 15.82 4.87 -2.78
CA ALA A 122 14.54 4.44 -2.22
C ALA A 122 13.61 3.81 -3.28
N GLY A 123 13.71 4.24 -4.54
CA GLY A 123 13.04 3.57 -5.66
C GLY A 123 13.56 2.16 -5.92
N VAL A 124 14.78 1.90 -5.47
CA VAL A 124 15.52 0.65 -5.64
C VAL A 124 15.37 -0.26 -4.42
N TYR A 125 15.60 0.25 -3.23
CA TYR A 125 15.55 -0.52 -1.98
C TYR A 125 14.25 -0.37 -1.19
N GLY A 126 13.44 0.65 -1.51
CA GLY A 126 12.27 1.02 -0.73
C GLY A 126 11.03 0.14 -0.91
N LEU A 127 10.99 -0.73 -1.90
CA LEU A 127 9.76 -1.51 -2.19
C LEU A 127 9.41 -2.51 -1.09
N GLU A 128 10.39 -3.07 -0.42
CA GLU A 128 10.17 -3.98 0.71
C GLU A 128 9.90 -3.23 2.02
N GLN A 129 10.17 -1.92 2.06
CA GLN A 129 9.91 -1.08 3.21
C GLN A 129 8.46 -0.60 3.26
N ILE A 130 7.72 -0.68 2.14
CA ILE A 130 6.33 -0.25 2.07
C ILE A 130 5.44 -1.38 2.59
N PRO A 131 4.89 -1.25 3.81
CA PRO A 131 4.13 -2.30 4.43
C PRO A 131 2.71 -2.38 3.85
N ALA A 132 2.21 -3.60 3.66
CA ALA A 132 0.87 -3.83 3.11
C ALA A 132 -0.23 -3.19 3.98
N ASN A 133 -0.01 -3.05 5.28
CA ASN A 133 -0.99 -2.53 6.22
C ASN A 133 -1.28 -1.02 6.05
N MET A 134 -0.37 -0.25 5.44
CA MET A 134 -0.64 1.16 5.11
C MET A 134 -1.43 1.34 3.81
N ILE A 135 -1.52 0.30 2.99
CA ILE A 135 -2.05 0.38 1.63
C ILE A 135 -3.58 0.30 1.64
N GLU A 136 -4.24 1.31 1.08
CA GLU A 136 -5.67 1.28 0.73
C GLU A 136 -5.88 0.57 -0.59
N ARG A 137 -5.07 0.90 -1.60
CA ARG A 137 -4.99 0.25 -2.89
C ARG A 137 -3.70 0.62 -3.61
N VAL A 138 -3.31 -0.19 -4.57
CA VAL A 138 -2.20 0.16 -5.48
C VAL A 138 -2.76 0.31 -6.89
N GLU A 139 -2.50 1.45 -7.50
CA GLU A 139 -2.89 1.75 -8.86
C GLU A 139 -1.69 1.58 -9.79
N VAL A 140 -1.80 0.69 -10.76
CA VAL A 140 -0.77 0.42 -11.74
C VAL A 140 -1.22 0.91 -13.11
N VAL A 141 -0.55 1.92 -13.62
CA VAL A 141 -0.70 2.43 -14.99
C VAL A 141 0.45 1.90 -15.82
N ARG A 142 0.13 1.27 -16.93
CA ARG A 142 1.12 0.77 -17.90
C ARG A 142 1.21 1.70 -19.09
N GLY A 143 2.43 1.99 -19.52
CA GLY A 143 2.71 2.93 -20.60
C GLY A 143 3.03 4.34 -20.10
N GLY A 144 3.26 5.24 -21.01
CA GLY A 144 3.83 6.54 -20.70
C GLY A 144 2.99 7.42 -19.76
N GLY A 145 3.52 7.62 -18.57
CA GLY A 145 3.01 8.58 -17.57
C GLY A 145 3.93 9.79 -17.37
N SER A 146 4.97 9.92 -18.20
CA SER A 146 6.03 10.90 -18.01
C SER A 146 5.57 12.35 -18.01
N ALA A 147 4.50 12.66 -18.75
CA ALA A 147 3.90 14.00 -18.74
C ALA A 147 3.31 14.39 -17.38
N LEU A 148 2.84 13.43 -16.61
CA LEU A 148 2.22 13.64 -15.30
C LEU A 148 3.18 13.44 -14.14
N PHE A 149 4.09 12.45 -14.25
CA PHE A 149 4.87 11.93 -13.12
C PHE A 149 6.39 11.99 -13.32
N GLY A 150 6.86 12.57 -14.43
CA GLY A 150 8.28 12.78 -14.70
C GLY A 150 8.92 11.69 -15.57
N SER A 151 10.21 11.89 -15.87
CA SER A 151 10.96 11.10 -16.85
C SER A 151 11.10 9.60 -16.50
N SER A 152 10.96 9.22 -15.25
CA SER A 152 11.03 7.82 -14.84
C SER A 152 9.75 7.03 -15.15
N ALA A 153 8.63 7.69 -15.52
CA ALA A 153 7.37 7.04 -15.81
C ALA A 153 7.21 6.66 -17.29
N ILE A 154 8.25 6.08 -17.89
CA ILE A 154 8.23 5.65 -19.31
C ILE A 154 7.54 4.28 -19.46
N ALA A 155 7.91 3.32 -18.62
CA ALA A 155 7.32 1.98 -18.60
C ALA A 155 5.92 2.00 -17.97
N GLY A 156 5.76 2.83 -16.96
CA GLY A 156 4.52 2.98 -16.21
C GLY A 156 4.72 3.60 -14.84
N THR A 157 3.62 3.60 -14.11
CA THR A 157 3.56 4.17 -12.76
C THR A 157 2.88 3.19 -11.81
N VAL A 158 3.46 3.03 -10.63
CA VAL A 158 2.86 2.31 -9.49
C VAL A 158 2.59 3.35 -8.42
N ASN A 159 1.32 3.65 -8.17
CA ASN A 159 0.89 4.62 -7.17
C ASN A 159 0.26 3.91 -5.99
N ILE A 160 0.85 4.05 -4.83
CA ILE A 160 0.36 3.53 -3.58
C ILE A 160 -0.56 4.59 -2.97
N ILE A 161 -1.83 4.24 -2.81
CA ILE A 161 -2.80 5.07 -2.11
C ILE A 161 -2.84 4.59 -0.67
N THR A 162 -2.56 5.49 0.27
CA THR A 162 -2.51 5.17 1.69
C THR A 162 -3.90 5.19 2.32
N LYS A 163 -4.08 4.39 3.38
CA LYS A 163 -5.34 4.35 4.13
C LYS A 163 -5.62 5.68 4.80
N GLU A 164 -6.81 6.21 4.59
CA GLU A 164 -7.35 7.31 5.39
C GLU A 164 -8.19 6.78 6.55
N PRO A 165 -8.24 7.48 7.69
CA PRO A 165 -9.11 7.12 8.80
C PRO A 165 -10.57 7.40 8.42
N VAL A 166 -11.40 6.34 8.38
CA VAL A 166 -12.83 6.42 8.04
C VAL A 166 -13.70 6.09 9.25
N ARG A 167 -13.23 5.20 10.10
CA ARG A 167 -13.94 4.74 11.30
C ARG A 167 -12.94 4.39 12.41
N ASN A 168 -13.41 4.38 13.65
CA ASN A 168 -12.61 3.93 14.76
C ASN A 168 -12.38 2.42 14.65
N SER A 169 -11.14 2.02 14.51
CA SER A 169 -10.75 0.61 14.40
C SER A 169 -9.29 0.43 14.78
N GLY A 170 -8.94 -0.79 15.18
CA GLY A 170 -7.56 -1.18 15.43
C GLY A 170 -7.34 -2.61 14.96
N SER A 171 -6.15 -2.90 14.46
CA SER A 171 -5.73 -4.25 14.12
C SER A 171 -4.30 -4.50 14.54
N PHE A 172 -4.06 -5.69 15.02
CA PHE A 172 -2.73 -6.21 15.34
C PHE A 172 -2.56 -7.53 14.61
N SER A 173 -1.42 -7.71 13.97
CA SER A 173 -1.07 -8.98 13.34
C SER A 173 0.38 -9.33 13.64
N HIS A 174 0.63 -10.62 13.83
CA HIS A 174 1.96 -11.17 13.96
C HIS A 174 2.05 -12.44 13.12
N THR A 175 2.99 -12.47 12.19
CA THR A 175 3.21 -13.60 11.30
C THR A 175 4.62 -14.13 11.48
N ILE A 176 4.74 -15.43 11.63
CA ILE A 176 6.01 -16.14 11.68
C ILE A 176 6.04 -17.09 10.48
N SER A 177 7.02 -16.92 9.63
CA SER A 177 7.27 -17.82 8.50
C SER A 177 8.59 -18.54 8.72
N ASN A 178 8.61 -19.83 8.51
CA ASN A 178 9.82 -20.65 8.56
C ASN A 178 10.24 -21.02 7.14
N PHE A 179 11.51 -20.86 6.83
CA PHE A 179 12.10 -21.28 5.56
C PHE A 179 12.76 -22.62 5.77
N ASP A 180 12.05 -23.69 5.40
CA ASP A 180 12.55 -25.06 5.51
C ASP A 180 12.90 -25.47 6.96
N SER A 181 13.51 -26.64 7.16
CA SER A 181 14.00 -27.14 8.45
C SER A 181 15.30 -26.48 8.94
N SER A 182 15.80 -25.47 8.24
CA SER A 182 17.06 -24.77 8.55
C SER A 182 17.05 -23.91 9.81
N GLY A 183 15.86 -23.68 10.41
CA GLY A 183 15.71 -22.78 11.57
C GLY A 183 15.76 -21.29 11.23
N SER A 184 15.66 -20.93 9.95
CA SER A 184 15.57 -19.54 9.51
C SER A 184 14.11 -19.06 9.54
N PHE A 185 13.87 -17.93 10.19
CA PHE A 185 12.53 -17.38 10.40
C PHE A 185 12.40 -15.97 9.83
N ASP A 186 11.20 -15.65 9.36
CA ASP A 186 10.77 -14.28 9.06
C ASP A 186 9.61 -13.93 10.01
N ASN A 187 9.84 -13.00 10.90
CA ASN A 187 8.89 -12.51 11.87
C ASN A 187 8.41 -11.13 11.44
N ASN A 188 7.11 -10.97 11.25
CA ASN A 188 6.50 -9.72 10.88
C ASN A 188 5.39 -9.34 11.86
N THR A 189 5.54 -8.22 12.54
CA THR A 189 4.54 -7.66 13.45
C THR A 189 4.01 -6.36 12.86
N ALA A 190 2.71 -6.22 12.73
CA ALA A 190 2.07 -5.02 12.23
C ALA A 190 0.94 -4.55 13.16
N LEU A 191 0.85 -3.24 13.32
CA LEU A 191 -0.16 -2.55 14.12
C LEU A 191 -0.81 -1.45 13.30
N ASN A 192 -2.12 -1.32 13.38
CA ASN A 192 -2.88 -0.23 12.80
C ASN A 192 -3.87 0.31 13.82
N LEU A 193 -4.02 1.62 13.84
CA LEU A 193 -5.01 2.33 14.65
C LEU A 193 -5.65 3.43 13.81
N SER A 194 -6.95 3.41 13.69
CA SER A 194 -7.76 4.43 13.04
C SER A 194 -8.66 5.10 14.06
N LEU A 195 -8.59 6.40 14.17
CA LEU A 195 -9.39 7.22 15.07
C LEU A 195 -10.08 8.31 14.28
N VAL A 196 -11.39 8.46 14.50
CA VAL A 196 -12.21 9.47 13.84
C VAL A 196 -13.11 10.13 14.88
N SER A 197 -13.18 11.46 14.83
CA SER A 197 -14.07 12.21 15.70
C SER A 197 -15.54 11.96 15.35
N SER A 198 -16.45 12.09 16.32
CA SER A 198 -17.90 11.84 16.15
C SER A 198 -18.55 12.73 15.09
N ASP A 199 -17.98 13.91 14.81
CA ASP A 199 -18.43 14.84 13.77
C ASP A 199 -17.71 14.64 12.42
N ASN A 200 -16.86 13.62 12.29
CA ASN A 200 -16.05 13.33 11.11
C ASN A 200 -15.17 14.50 10.62
N LYS A 201 -14.90 15.49 11.46
CA LYS A 201 -14.05 16.61 11.11
C LYS A 201 -12.56 16.31 11.25
N MET A 202 -12.21 15.41 12.15
CA MET A 202 -10.82 15.02 12.38
C MET A 202 -10.69 13.52 12.32
N GLY A 203 -9.59 13.06 11.76
CA GLY A 203 -9.22 11.66 11.79
C GLY A 203 -7.71 11.49 11.78
N ALA A 204 -7.25 10.40 12.38
CA ALA A 204 -5.86 9.98 12.39
C ALA A 204 -5.75 8.48 12.16
N TYR A 205 -4.90 8.08 11.24
CA TYR A 205 -4.52 6.70 10.98
C TYR A 205 -3.04 6.53 11.30
N VAL A 206 -2.75 5.70 12.29
CA VAL A 206 -1.38 5.36 12.68
C VAL A 206 -1.13 3.92 12.29
N TYR A 207 0.01 3.64 11.71
CA TYR A 207 0.43 2.30 11.43
C TYR A 207 1.89 2.08 11.80
N GLY A 208 2.22 0.84 12.13
CA GLY A 208 3.58 0.41 12.41
C GLY A 208 3.82 -0.99 11.90
N GLN A 209 5.07 -1.25 11.48
CA GLN A 209 5.53 -2.57 11.13
C GLN A 209 6.95 -2.77 11.68
N ASN A 210 7.19 -3.97 12.21
CA ASN A 210 8.52 -4.42 12.56
C ASN A 210 8.71 -5.82 11.99
N ARG A 211 9.65 -5.95 11.04
CA ARG A 211 9.97 -7.22 10.39
C ARG A 211 11.43 -7.57 10.64
N HIS A 212 11.64 -8.80 11.02
CA HIS A 212 12.96 -9.37 11.24
C HIS A 212 13.04 -10.74 10.57
N ARG A 213 13.92 -10.86 9.58
CA ARG A 213 14.20 -12.10 8.86
C ARG A 213 15.63 -12.54 9.12
N SER A 214 15.81 -13.80 9.47
CA SER A 214 17.11 -14.44 9.51
C SER A 214 17.65 -14.65 8.09
N ALA A 215 18.95 -14.70 7.94
CA ALA A 215 19.55 -15.14 6.68
C ALA A 215 19.15 -16.60 6.39
N TRP A 216 18.92 -16.91 5.12
CA TRP A 216 18.59 -18.27 4.69
C TRP A 216 19.46 -18.67 3.50
N ASP A 217 20.17 -19.77 3.67
CA ASP A 217 21.01 -20.42 2.69
C ASP A 217 20.29 -21.70 2.25
N SER A 218 19.80 -21.72 1.02
CA SER A 218 18.97 -22.79 0.48
C SER A 218 19.78 -23.97 -0.02
N ASN A 219 20.98 -23.71 -0.53
CA ASN A 219 21.82 -24.73 -1.20
C ASN A 219 22.97 -25.21 -0.33
N GLY A 220 23.23 -24.56 0.80
CA GLY A 220 24.26 -24.92 1.76
C GLY A 220 25.70 -24.57 1.32
N ASP A 221 25.83 -23.59 0.41
CA ASP A 221 27.15 -23.16 -0.10
C ASP A 221 27.82 -22.09 0.79
N GLY A 222 27.14 -21.67 1.86
CA GLY A 222 27.61 -20.67 2.82
C GLY A 222 27.22 -19.25 2.47
N PHE A 223 26.51 -19.01 1.35
CA PHE A 223 25.96 -17.71 0.99
C PHE A 223 24.43 -17.74 1.09
N SER A 224 23.86 -16.70 1.67
CA SER A 224 22.41 -16.64 1.85
C SER A 224 21.70 -16.16 0.58
N GLU A 225 20.73 -16.93 0.07
CA GLU A 225 19.82 -16.51 -1.00
C GLU A 225 18.82 -15.46 -0.50
N LEU A 226 18.45 -15.53 0.78
CA LEU A 226 17.70 -14.49 1.44
C LEU A 226 18.56 -13.82 2.50
N PRO A 227 18.95 -12.54 2.32
CA PRO A 227 19.76 -11.84 3.30
C PRO A 227 18.99 -11.60 4.59
N LYS A 228 19.71 -11.46 5.69
CA LYS A 228 19.18 -10.99 6.95
C LYS A 228 18.57 -9.59 6.76
N LEU A 229 17.35 -9.42 7.24
CA LEU A 229 16.59 -8.19 7.10
C LEU A 229 16.05 -7.73 8.45
N LYS A 230 16.24 -6.47 8.76
CA LYS A 230 15.53 -5.77 9.83
C LYS A 230 14.88 -4.54 9.19
N ASN A 231 13.56 -4.49 9.24
CA ASN A 231 12.78 -3.39 8.70
C ASN A 231 11.85 -2.86 9.80
N GLN A 232 11.85 -1.54 9.98
CA GLN A 232 10.98 -0.85 10.91
C GLN A 232 10.32 0.30 10.18
N THR A 233 9.01 0.35 10.25
CA THR A 233 8.22 1.40 9.62
C THR A 233 7.19 1.92 10.61
N ILE A 234 7.06 3.23 10.69
CA ILE A 234 5.98 3.91 11.40
C ILE A 234 5.44 5.04 10.55
N GLY A 235 4.14 5.24 10.56
CA GLY A 235 3.53 6.33 9.83
C GLY A 235 2.25 6.84 10.46
N LEU A 236 1.93 8.05 10.07
CA LEU A 236 0.73 8.78 10.48
C LEU A 236 0.11 9.43 9.23
N ASN A 237 -1.18 9.25 9.07
CA ASN A 237 -2.00 10.00 8.13
C ASN A 237 -3.14 10.64 8.92
N ALA A 238 -3.21 11.96 8.95
CA ALA A 238 -4.22 12.69 9.71
C ALA A 238 -4.88 13.74 8.83
N TYR A 239 -6.15 14.02 9.11
CA TYR A 239 -6.86 15.09 8.43
C TYR A 239 -7.65 15.95 9.41
N TYR A 240 -7.87 17.20 8.99
CA TYR A 240 -8.81 18.13 9.60
C TYR A 240 -9.65 18.80 8.52
N ARG A 241 -10.96 18.62 8.56
CA ARG A 241 -11.92 19.26 7.65
C ARG A 241 -12.32 20.61 8.22
N THR A 242 -11.87 21.67 7.58
CA THR A 242 -12.20 23.06 7.96
C THR A 242 -13.57 23.46 7.46
N SER A 243 -14.03 22.88 6.34
CA SER A 243 -15.37 23.08 5.77
C SER A 243 -15.79 21.85 4.96
N ALA A 244 -16.99 21.87 4.38
CA ALA A 244 -17.46 20.81 3.48
C ALA A 244 -16.58 20.64 2.22
N TYR A 245 -15.83 21.68 1.84
CA TYR A 245 -15.02 21.71 0.61
C TYR A 245 -13.52 21.87 0.88
N SER A 246 -13.10 21.87 2.14
CA SER A 246 -11.71 22.13 2.50
C SER A 246 -11.23 21.15 3.57
N LYS A 247 -10.13 20.45 3.25
CA LYS A 247 -9.48 19.46 4.10
C LYS A 247 -7.97 19.78 4.19
N LEU A 248 -7.45 19.86 5.39
CA LEU A 248 -6.02 19.87 5.66
C LEU A 248 -5.58 18.44 5.97
N SER A 249 -4.52 17.97 5.33
CA SER A 249 -3.94 16.65 5.56
C SER A 249 -2.50 16.76 6.02
N LEU A 250 -2.13 15.90 6.96
CA LEU A 250 -0.77 15.72 7.45
C LEU A 250 -0.39 14.26 7.25
N GLU A 251 0.72 14.04 6.56
CA GLU A 251 1.27 12.71 6.32
C GLU A 251 2.71 12.68 6.84
N TYR A 252 3.03 11.63 7.58
CA TYR A 252 4.37 11.36 8.07
C TYR A 252 4.67 9.88 7.90
N HIS A 253 5.82 9.59 7.30
CA HIS A 253 6.32 8.24 7.11
C HIS A 253 7.79 8.18 7.51
N HIS A 254 8.12 7.24 8.37
CA HIS A 254 9.50 6.91 8.71
C HIS A 254 9.72 5.43 8.44
N MET A 255 10.74 5.13 7.64
CA MET A 255 11.09 3.79 7.22
C MET A 255 12.58 3.60 7.40
N GLU A 256 12.96 2.54 8.09
CA GLU A 256 14.36 2.17 8.31
C GLU A 256 14.55 0.71 7.92
N GLU A 257 15.55 0.44 7.12
CA GLU A 257 15.91 -0.91 6.72
C GLU A 257 17.40 -1.14 6.93
N PHE A 258 17.69 -2.26 7.57
CA PHE A 258 19.02 -2.80 7.71
C PHE A 258 19.06 -4.19 7.08
N ARG A 259 19.98 -4.38 6.14
CA ARG A 259 20.14 -5.63 5.40
C ARG A 259 21.59 -6.04 5.42
N VAL A 260 21.82 -7.31 5.73
CA VAL A 260 23.16 -7.90 5.76
C VAL A 260 23.14 -9.19 4.97
N VAL A 261 24.10 -9.31 4.07
CA VAL A 261 24.48 -10.59 3.49
C VAL A 261 25.38 -11.29 4.49
N GLU A 262 24.91 -12.37 5.06
CA GLU A 262 25.75 -13.22 5.92
C GLU A 262 26.37 -14.33 5.07
N VAL A 263 27.67 -14.49 5.24
CA VAL A 263 28.31 -15.77 4.94
C VAL A 263 27.89 -16.68 6.08
N VAL A 264 26.93 -17.56 5.82
CA VAL A 264 26.50 -18.58 6.78
C VAL A 264 27.61 -19.59 6.85
N SER A 265 28.60 -19.35 7.72
CA SER A 265 29.66 -20.31 7.90
C SER A 265 29.05 -21.60 8.45
N ALA A 266 29.11 -22.65 7.67
CA ALA A 266 28.71 -24.00 8.06
C ALA A 266 29.68 -24.55 9.13
N CYS A 267 29.69 -23.98 10.32
CA CYS A 267 30.17 -24.67 11.50
C CYS A 267 29.03 -25.59 11.99
N ARG A 268 28.82 -26.71 11.30
CA ARG A 268 28.27 -27.87 11.99
C ARG A 268 29.41 -28.46 12.84
N PRO A 269 29.27 -28.51 14.16
CA PRO A 269 30.16 -29.37 14.92
C PRO A 269 29.91 -30.80 14.47
N ILE A 270 31.01 -31.49 14.13
CA ILE A 270 31.07 -32.92 13.82
C ILE A 270 30.62 -33.70 15.06
#